data_38ad271398d51a658cc45619bfe5eae0
#
_entry.id   38ad271398d51a658cc45619bfe5eae0
#
_cell.length_a   1.000
_cell.length_b   1.000
_cell.length_c   1.000
_cell.angle_alpha   90.00
_cell.angle_beta   90.00
_cell.angle_gamma   90.00
#
_symmetry.space_group_name_H-M   'P 1'
#
loop_
_entity.id
_entity.type
_entity.pdbx_description
1 polymer ?
#
loop_
_entity_poly.entity_id
_entity_poly.type
_entity_poly.pdbx_seq_one_letter_code
_entity_poly.pdbx_strand_id
1 'polypeptide(L)'
;MKIYTKTGDKGTTSLVGGTRVPKTHVRLEAYGTVDELNANLGVLVTYLPDEADQVLVRHIQDRLFAVGSNLATDLEKTELKCASVIHPEEIERIEREIAVSYTHLTLPT
;
A
#
# COMPACT_ATOMS: atom_id res chain seq x y z
N MET A 1 -10.14 26.73 1.74
CA MET A 1 -10.49 25.34 2.11
C MET A 1 -9.57 24.87 3.25
N LYS A 2 -10.14 24.25 4.25
CA LYS A 2 -9.34 23.69 5.36
C LYS A 2 -8.78 22.32 4.97
N ILE A 3 -7.52 22.07 5.30
CA ILE A 3 -6.90 20.76 5.08
C ILE A 3 -7.21 19.80 6.24
N TYR A 4 -7.68 20.30 7.34
CA TYR A 4 -7.97 19.53 8.55
C TYR A 4 -9.43 19.71 8.96
N THR A 5 -9.98 18.73 9.64
CA THR A 5 -11.38 18.74 10.09
C THR A 5 -11.52 18.71 11.62
N LYS A 6 -10.47 18.25 12.32
CA LYS A 6 -10.45 18.02 13.78
C LYS A 6 -11.45 16.97 14.26
N THR A 7 -12.10 16.24 13.34
CA THR A 7 -13.10 15.22 13.70
C THR A 7 -12.49 13.97 14.33
N GLY A 8 -11.17 13.78 14.20
CA GLY A 8 -10.43 12.68 14.82
C GLY A 8 -9.74 12.99 16.13
N ASP A 9 -9.93 14.21 16.68
CA ASP A 9 -9.21 14.68 17.87
C ASP A 9 -9.61 13.94 19.15
N LYS A 10 -10.73 13.20 19.13
CA LYS A 10 -11.23 12.44 20.30
C LYS A 10 -10.93 10.95 20.21
N GLY A 11 -10.00 10.53 19.34
CA GLY A 11 -9.57 9.15 19.24
C GLY A 11 -10.37 8.27 18.32
N THR A 12 -11.25 8.84 17.50
CA THR A 12 -12.01 8.11 16.47
C THR A 12 -11.71 8.65 15.08
N THR A 13 -11.93 7.81 14.08
CA THR A 13 -11.76 8.17 12.68
C THR A 13 -12.82 7.48 11.83
N SER A 14 -12.89 7.80 10.55
CA SER A 14 -13.83 7.18 9.62
C SER A 14 -13.12 6.24 8.66
N LEU A 15 -13.74 5.08 8.41
CA LEU A 15 -13.38 4.24 7.28
C LEU A 15 -13.95 4.84 5.99
N VAL A 16 -13.48 4.36 4.85
CA VAL A 16 -14.10 4.70 3.56
C VAL A 16 -15.52 4.11 3.57
N GLY A 17 -16.50 4.95 3.36
CA GLY A 17 -17.91 4.61 3.54
C GLY A 17 -18.54 5.35 4.73
N GLY A 18 -17.73 6.03 5.56
CA GLY A 18 -18.17 6.91 6.63
C GLY A 18 -18.33 6.28 8.00
N THR A 19 -18.13 4.96 8.12
CA THR A 19 -18.23 4.28 9.43
C THR A 19 -17.18 4.82 10.39
N ARG A 20 -17.62 5.27 11.57
CA ARG A 20 -16.71 5.76 12.62
C ARG A 20 -16.19 4.60 13.46
N VAL A 21 -14.90 4.56 13.66
CA VAL A 21 -14.23 3.52 14.48
C VAL A 21 -13.15 4.15 15.35
N PRO A 22 -12.79 3.51 16.48
CA PRO A 22 -11.64 3.96 17.26
C PRO A 22 -10.36 3.91 16.43
N LYS A 23 -9.43 4.83 16.65
CA LYS A 23 -8.13 4.82 15.97
C LYS A 23 -7.29 3.58 16.28
N THR A 24 -7.65 2.82 17.32
CA THR A 24 -7.01 1.55 17.67
C THR A 24 -7.64 0.34 16.96
N HIS A 25 -8.63 0.56 16.10
CA HIS A 25 -9.29 -0.51 15.36
C HIS A 25 -8.28 -1.28 14.49
N VAL A 26 -8.47 -2.59 14.38
CA VAL A 26 -7.54 -3.49 13.67
C VAL A 26 -7.33 -3.07 12.20
N ARG A 27 -8.35 -2.53 11.54
CA ARG A 27 -8.19 -2.07 10.15
C ARG A 27 -7.24 -0.90 10.04
N LEU A 28 -7.27 0.02 11.01
CA LEU A 28 -6.33 1.15 11.04
C LEU A 28 -4.90 0.67 11.25
N GLU A 29 -4.70 -0.30 12.13
CA GLU A 29 -3.40 -0.91 12.34
C GLU A 29 -2.90 -1.58 11.05
N ALA A 30 -3.77 -2.29 10.35
CA ALA A 30 -3.44 -2.98 9.11
C ALA A 30 -3.01 -2.00 8.01
N TYR A 31 -3.84 -1.01 7.67
CA TYR A 31 -3.47 -0.10 6.59
C TYR A 31 -2.38 0.89 7.02
N GLY A 32 -2.27 1.20 8.31
CA GLY A 32 -1.17 1.99 8.84
C GLY A 32 0.16 1.28 8.66
N THR A 33 0.20 -0.03 8.89
CA THR A 33 1.40 -0.85 8.66
C THR A 33 1.77 -0.90 7.17
N VAL A 34 0.77 -1.03 6.30
CA VAL A 34 0.99 -1.00 4.84
C VAL A 34 1.53 0.36 4.41
N ASP A 35 0.99 1.45 4.95
CA ASP A 35 1.46 2.80 4.68
C ASP A 35 2.91 3.00 5.12
N GLU A 36 3.27 2.47 6.28
CA GLU A 36 4.63 2.51 6.79
C GLU A 36 5.60 1.75 5.88
N LEU A 37 5.22 0.56 5.41
CA LEU A 37 5.99 -0.18 4.43
C LEU A 37 6.17 0.63 3.16
N ASN A 38 5.10 1.25 2.67
CA ASN A 38 5.13 2.06 1.47
C ASN A 38 6.10 3.25 1.62
N ALA A 39 6.10 3.90 2.77
CA ALA A 39 7.03 4.99 3.07
C ALA A 39 8.49 4.51 3.07
N ASN A 40 8.76 3.34 3.64
CA ASN A 40 10.10 2.73 3.61
C ASN A 40 10.55 2.40 2.20
N LEU A 41 9.66 1.92 1.34
CA LEU A 41 9.97 1.69 -0.07
C LEU A 41 10.27 2.99 -0.80
N GLY A 42 9.61 4.09 -0.42
CA GLY A 42 9.91 5.42 -0.95
C GLY A 42 11.33 5.86 -0.66
N VAL A 43 11.83 5.55 0.53
CA VAL A 43 13.24 5.79 0.88
C VAL A 43 14.15 4.88 0.05
N LEU A 44 13.81 3.60 -0.04
CA LEU A 44 14.61 2.63 -0.81
C LEU A 44 14.83 3.08 -2.26
N VAL A 45 13.78 3.58 -2.92
CA VAL A 45 13.86 4.04 -4.31
C VAL A 45 14.98 5.06 -4.50
N THR A 46 15.21 5.92 -3.52
CA THR A 46 16.25 6.96 -3.63
C THR A 46 17.67 6.39 -3.64
N TYR A 47 17.84 5.16 -3.19
CA TYR A 47 19.14 4.49 -3.14
C TYR A 47 19.36 3.50 -4.29
N LEU A 48 18.34 3.22 -5.11
CA LEU A 48 18.46 2.27 -6.21
C LEU A 48 19.09 2.95 -7.42
N PRO A 49 20.24 2.45 -7.91
CA PRO A 49 20.91 3.04 -9.05
C PRO A 49 20.29 2.68 -10.41
N ASP A 50 19.60 1.54 -10.48
CA ASP A 50 19.02 1.02 -11.72
C ASP A 50 17.61 1.56 -11.92
N GLU A 51 17.35 2.18 -13.07
CA GLU A 51 16.04 2.75 -13.38
C GLU A 51 14.94 1.68 -13.44
N ALA A 52 15.26 0.47 -13.94
CA ALA A 52 14.29 -0.63 -13.98
C ALA A 52 13.84 -1.02 -12.58
N ASP A 53 14.78 -1.06 -11.62
CA ASP A 53 14.45 -1.36 -10.22
C ASP A 53 13.61 -0.23 -9.60
N GLN A 54 13.92 1.01 -9.91
CA GLN A 54 13.13 2.16 -9.44
C GLN A 54 11.69 2.09 -9.94
N VAL A 55 11.50 1.77 -11.22
CA VAL A 55 10.17 1.63 -11.82
C VAL A 55 9.39 0.51 -11.15
N LEU A 56 10.03 -0.64 -10.90
CA LEU A 56 9.39 -1.77 -10.24
C LEU A 56 8.94 -1.39 -8.82
N VAL A 57 9.82 -0.78 -8.04
CA VAL A 57 9.48 -0.41 -6.64
C VAL A 57 8.36 0.63 -6.61
N ARG A 58 8.38 1.59 -7.52
CA ARG A 58 7.28 2.57 -7.62
C ARG A 58 5.96 1.92 -8.00
N HIS A 59 5.99 0.89 -8.84
CA HIS A 59 4.80 0.11 -9.16
C HIS A 59 4.27 -0.61 -7.92
N ILE A 60 5.17 -1.21 -7.14
CA ILE A 60 4.80 -1.86 -5.86
C ILE A 60 4.18 -0.85 -4.90
N GLN A 61 4.75 0.35 -4.80
CA GLN A 61 4.20 1.41 -3.95
C GLN A 61 2.77 1.79 -4.37
N ASP A 62 2.53 1.90 -5.68
CA ASP A 62 1.20 2.18 -6.20
C ASP A 62 0.21 1.07 -5.81
N ARG A 63 0.63 -0.18 -5.92
CA ARG A 63 -0.22 -1.32 -5.55
C ARG A 63 -0.42 -1.42 -4.04
N LEU A 64 0.55 -1.06 -3.23
CA LEU A 64 0.38 -1.00 -1.77
C LEU A 64 -0.61 0.09 -1.36
N PHE A 65 -0.64 1.20 -2.08
CA PHE A 65 -1.65 2.22 -1.87
C PHE A 65 -3.05 1.66 -2.12
N ALA A 66 -3.21 0.85 -3.18
CA ALA A 66 -4.46 0.17 -3.46
C ALA A 66 -4.85 -0.82 -2.36
N VAL A 67 -3.89 -1.57 -1.82
CA VAL A 67 -4.11 -2.49 -0.69
C VAL A 67 -4.56 -1.70 0.54
N GLY A 68 -3.91 -0.59 0.85
CA GLY A 68 -4.28 0.27 1.97
C GLY A 68 -5.69 0.82 1.83
N SER A 69 -6.05 1.28 0.64
CA SER A 69 -7.40 1.75 0.33
C SER A 69 -8.44 0.65 0.53
N ASN A 70 -8.11 -0.57 0.11
CA ASN A 70 -8.95 -1.75 0.28
C ASN A 70 -9.21 -2.02 1.77
N LEU A 71 -8.14 -2.05 2.56
CA LEU A 71 -8.23 -2.28 4.01
C LEU A 71 -9.00 -1.19 4.74
N ALA A 72 -8.93 0.04 4.25
CA ALA A 72 -9.63 1.17 4.85
C ALA A 72 -11.11 1.25 4.45
N THR A 73 -11.55 0.44 3.48
CA THR A 73 -12.92 0.50 2.96
C THR A 73 -13.85 -0.40 3.78
N ASP A 74 -14.99 0.16 4.20
CA ASP A 74 -16.07 -0.61 4.79
C ASP A 74 -16.96 -1.16 3.66
N LEU A 75 -16.76 -2.42 3.30
CA LEU A 75 -17.46 -3.07 2.19
C LEU A 75 -18.95 -3.25 2.44
N GLU A 76 -19.41 -3.13 3.68
CA GLU A 76 -20.84 -3.14 4.01
C GLU A 76 -21.51 -1.82 3.63
N LYS A 77 -20.74 -0.74 3.51
CA LYS A 77 -21.26 0.61 3.24
C LYS A 77 -20.98 1.08 1.82
N THR A 78 -19.92 0.58 1.18
CA THR A 78 -19.52 1.03 -0.14
C THR A 78 -18.73 -0.06 -0.87
N GLU A 79 -18.61 0.06 -2.18
CA GLU A 79 -17.83 -0.87 -2.99
C GLU A 79 -16.40 -0.35 -3.18
N LEU A 80 -15.48 -1.24 -3.51
CA LEU A 80 -14.12 -0.87 -3.86
C LEU A 80 -14.10 -0.13 -5.20
N LYS A 81 -13.28 0.91 -5.27
CA LYS A 81 -13.00 1.58 -6.55
C LYS A 81 -12.17 0.65 -7.42
N CYS A 82 -12.34 0.74 -8.75
CA CYS A 82 -11.58 -0.08 -9.70
C CYS A 82 -10.06 0.02 -9.48
N ALA A 83 -9.57 1.21 -9.15
CA ALA A 83 -8.14 1.42 -8.87
C ALA A 83 -7.63 0.70 -7.62
N SER A 84 -8.53 0.28 -6.72
CA SER A 84 -8.16 -0.41 -5.48
C SER A 84 -8.19 -1.93 -5.60
N VAL A 85 -8.56 -2.47 -6.77
CA VAL A 85 -8.61 -3.91 -6.99
C VAL A 85 -7.23 -4.39 -7.45
N ILE A 86 -6.73 -5.44 -6.79
CA ILE A 86 -5.46 -6.09 -7.17
C ILE A 86 -5.78 -7.31 -8.04
N HIS A 87 -5.22 -7.35 -9.23
CA HIS A 87 -5.43 -8.47 -10.15
C HIS A 87 -4.31 -9.50 -10.03
N PRO A 88 -4.63 -10.81 -10.27
CA PRO A 88 -3.61 -11.88 -10.18
C PRO A 88 -2.38 -11.64 -11.06
N GLU A 89 -2.53 -11.01 -12.21
CA GLU A 89 -1.44 -10.70 -13.14
C GLU A 89 -0.39 -9.78 -12.51
N GLU A 90 -0.82 -8.88 -11.64
CA GLU A 90 0.07 -7.97 -10.94
C GLU A 90 0.94 -8.72 -9.93
N ILE A 91 0.37 -9.70 -9.25
CA ILE A 91 1.07 -10.56 -8.30
C ILE A 91 2.09 -11.43 -9.05
N GLU A 92 1.69 -12.04 -10.16
CA GLU A 92 2.55 -12.86 -10.99
C GLU A 92 3.76 -12.09 -11.52
N ARG A 93 3.54 -10.82 -11.90
CA ARG A 93 4.62 -9.95 -12.35
C ARG A 93 5.67 -9.76 -11.25
N ILE A 94 5.23 -9.47 -10.04
CA ILE A 94 6.13 -9.27 -8.90
C ILE A 94 6.88 -10.56 -8.58
N GLU A 95 6.20 -11.70 -8.62
CA GLU A 95 6.82 -13.00 -8.39
C GLU A 95 7.91 -13.30 -9.41
N ARG A 96 7.69 -12.97 -10.69
CA ARG A 96 8.70 -13.13 -11.74
C ARG A 96 9.93 -12.26 -11.47
N GLU A 97 9.72 -11.03 -11.03
CA GLU A 97 10.83 -10.12 -10.72
C GLU A 97 11.63 -10.60 -9.51
N ILE A 98 10.97 -11.17 -8.51
CA ILE A 98 11.64 -11.79 -7.36
C ILE A 98 12.52 -12.95 -7.82
N ALA A 99 12.01 -13.81 -8.70
CA ALA A 99 12.74 -14.95 -9.23
C ALA A 99 13.98 -14.51 -10.00
N VAL A 100 13.87 -13.47 -10.82
CA VAL A 100 15.00 -12.90 -11.56
C VAL A 100 16.05 -12.35 -10.60
N SER A 101 15.65 -11.58 -9.62
CA SER A 101 16.55 -10.99 -8.62
C SER A 101 17.27 -12.07 -7.81
N TYR A 102 16.54 -13.09 -7.39
CA TYR A 102 17.09 -14.23 -6.66
C TYR A 102 18.14 -14.97 -7.49
N THR A 103 17.87 -15.19 -8.77
CA THR A 103 18.81 -15.83 -9.69
C THR A 103 20.11 -15.03 -9.80
N HIS A 104 20.02 -13.71 -9.90
CA HIS A 104 21.20 -12.85 -9.91
C HIS A 104 22.03 -12.94 -8.63
N LEU A 105 21.36 -12.99 -7.48
CA LEU A 105 22.03 -13.06 -6.18
C LEU A 105 22.70 -14.40 -5.93
N THR A 106 22.21 -15.49 -6.52
CA THR A 106 22.70 -16.84 -6.29
C THR A 106 23.68 -17.32 -7.35
N LEU A 107 23.88 -16.58 -8.44
CA LEU A 107 24.84 -16.95 -9.45
C LEU A 107 26.27 -16.89 -8.88
N PRO A 108 27.08 -17.92 -9.12
CA PRO A 108 28.48 -17.89 -8.71
C PRO A 108 29.19 -16.77 -9.45
N THR A 109 29.97 -16.06 -8.71
CA THR A 109 30.81 -15.00 -9.26
C THR A 109 32.14 -15.54 -9.75
#